data_59f3de4c085b3f5a23702ffda8e45ced
#
_entry.id   59f3de4c085b3f5a23702ffda8e45ced
#
_cell.length_a   1.000
_cell.length_b   1.000
_cell.length_c   1.000
_cell.angle_alpha   90.00
_cell.angle_beta   90.00
_cell.angle_gamma   90.00
#
_symmetry.space_group_name_H-M   'P 1'
#
loop_
_entity.id
_entity.type
_entity.pdbx_description
1 polymer ?
#
loop_
_entity_poly.entity_id
_entity_poly.type
_entity_poly.pdbx_seq_one_letter_code
_entity_poly.pdbx_strand_id
1 'polypeptide(L)'
;MTELETALAEFLPTQRWFAGKGRVVAEVRVESSVPLRTALPSLSAVVAAVAYADGGVERYHVPVGHDRGLEARQLTDRASDAVIYETEGPKGGPIYDAARDERLGGVYLDLLSRAANVEELRFYRMPEWTETLRGPGRLLAAEQSNSSLVFGNRLILKLFRLLEPGENPELEVTRALAGAGFSACPAPLGWIEGLGSTLGILQPYYAGSVDGWKLATERVADHYESKDGEPGNFAEDAAALGRLTAELHGAMATALPKVAEGQPDLGRLSGRLLGQLTQVVALVPELADQREAIEEVYTKAEAAGGGSRHLQRIHGDYHLGQVLKVPEGSGEPRGGAPVDRGRWVVIDFEGEPARPLEERRRLASPLQDVAGMLRSFDYAAFQPLVLGEDPETPGPTRDELARFEGPAAAWIEANRKAFLDGYLTRAGDSGQALGGDHELLLRAFELDKAVYEVMYEARHRPPWLQIPLGGIRRLLGVSP
;
A
#
# COMPACT_ATOMS: atom_id res chain seq x y z
N MET A 1 0.79 -30.96 17.75
CA MET A 1 1.19 -30.23 16.52
C MET A 1 1.69 -31.24 15.50
N THR A 2 1.31 -31.07 14.27
CA THR A 2 1.88 -31.80 13.13
C THR A 2 3.29 -31.28 12.82
N GLU A 3 4.06 -32.03 12.03
CA GLU A 3 5.40 -31.60 11.59
C GLU A 3 5.32 -30.24 10.85
N LEU A 4 4.33 -30.03 10.00
CA LEU A 4 4.09 -28.77 9.29
C LEU A 4 3.77 -27.61 10.26
N GLU A 5 2.94 -27.83 11.28
CA GLU A 5 2.61 -26.77 12.26
C GLU A 5 3.85 -26.33 13.06
N THR A 6 4.69 -27.29 13.45
CA THR A 6 5.95 -27.00 14.15
C THR A 6 6.90 -26.21 13.26
N ALA A 7 7.08 -26.64 12.02
CA ALA A 7 7.93 -25.95 11.06
C ALA A 7 7.42 -24.55 10.69
N LEU A 8 6.09 -24.38 10.54
CA LEU A 8 5.50 -23.06 10.28
C LEU A 8 5.72 -22.09 11.44
N ALA A 9 5.73 -22.57 12.69
CA ALA A 9 5.98 -21.71 13.85
C ALA A 9 7.41 -21.10 13.84
N GLU A 10 8.35 -21.80 13.27
CA GLU A 10 9.73 -21.31 13.07
C GLU A 10 9.87 -20.48 11.79
N PHE A 11 9.21 -20.90 10.72
CA PHE A 11 9.30 -20.29 9.39
C PHE A 11 8.62 -18.90 9.31
N LEU A 12 7.38 -18.79 9.80
CA LEU A 12 6.58 -17.58 9.62
C LEU A 12 7.26 -16.29 10.14
N PRO A 13 7.85 -16.26 11.35
CA PRO A 13 8.49 -15.05 11.88
C PRO A 13 9.68 -14.56 11.04
N THR A 14 10.31 -15.42 10.24
CA THR A 14 11.43 -15.06 9.37
C THR A 14 11.00 -14.38 8.08
N GLN A 15 9.73 -14.52 7.69
CA GLN A 15 9.24 -14.03 6.41
C GLN A 15 8.99 -12.51 6.42
N ARG A 16 9.34 -11.82 5.33
CA ARG A 16 9.14 -10.37 5.21
C ARG A 16 7.67 -9.97 5.35
N TRP A 17 6.77 -10.77 4.79
CA TRP A 17 5.33 -10.55 4.79
C TRP A 17 4.60 -10.92 6.11
N PHE A 18 5.32 -11.44 7.09
CA PHE A 18 4.74 -11.78 8.38
C PHE A 18 4.43 -10.51 9.19
N ALA A 19 3.14 -10.27 9.45
CA ALA A 19 2.67 -9.07 10.16
C ALA A 19 3.01 -9.08 11.66
N GLY A 20 3.10 -10.28 12.28
CA GLY A 20 3.37 -10.47 13.71
C GLY A 20 4.82 -10.27 14.13
N LYS A 21 5.61 -9.48 13.40
CA LYS A 21 7.02 -9.24 13.75
C LYS A 21 7.17 -8.64 15.15
N GLY A 22 8.11 -9.19 15.91
CA GLY A 22 8.36 -8.76 17.29
C GLY A 22 7.41 -9.34 18.33
N ARG A 23 6.36 -10.06 17.92
CA ARG A 23 5.46 -10.80 18.80
C ARG A 23 5.93 -12.24 18.97
N VAL A 24 5.74 -12.81 20.16
CA VAL A 24 6.10 -14.21 20.44
C VAL A 24 4.97 -15.12 19.97
N VAL A 25 5.27 -15.98 18.99
CA VAL A 25 4.34 -17.01 18.51
C VAL A 25 4.21 -18.08 19.60
N ALA A 26 3.00 -18.29 20.11
CA ALA A 26 2.70 -19.31 21.11
C ALA A 26 2.32 -20.65 20.48
N GLU A 27 1.51 -20.61 19.41
CA GLU A 27 1.03 -21.79 18.70
C GLU A 27 0.74 -21.48 17.24
N VAL A 28 1.03 -22.44 16.35
CA VAL A 28 0.53 -22.43 14.97
C VAL A 28 -0.33 -23.66 14.75
N ARG A 29 -1.51 -23.46 14.19
CA ARG A 29 -2.46 -24.51 13.84
C ARG A 29 -2.86 -24.39 12.37
N VAL A 30 -2.74 -25.46 11.61
CA VAL A 30 -3.28 -25.54 10.24
C VAL A 30 -4.79 -25.71 10.30
N GLU A 31 -5.53 -24.69 9.88
CA GLU A 31 -7.00 -24.70 9.82
C GLU A 31 -7.51 -25.39 8.56
N SER A 32 -6.79 -25.23 7.44
CA SER A 32 -7.13 -25.86 6.17
C SER A 32 -5.90 -26.09 5.32
N SER A 33 -5.94 -27.14 4.50
CA SER A 33 -4.91 -27.46 3.51
C SER A 33 -5.58 -28.03 2.26
N VAL A 34 -5.85 -27.17 1.29
CA VAL A 34 -6.55 -27.51 0.05
C VAL A 34 -5.54 -27.87 -1.04
N PRO A 35 -5.53 -29.13 -1.55
CA PRO A 35 -4.61 -29.51 -2.61
C PRO A 35 -5.05 -28.94 -3.95
N LEU A 36 -4.26 -28.03 -4.50
CA LEU A 36 -4.47 -27.42 -5.83
C LEU A 36 -3.84 -28.26 -6.95
N ARG A 37 -2.76 -28.96 -6.63
CA ARG A 37 -2.04 -29.89 -7.52
C ARG A 37 -1.42 -31.01 -6.69
N THR A 38 -1.78 -32.27 -7.00
CA THR A 38 -1.26 -33.44 -6.28
C THR A 38 -0.02 -34.08 -6.93
N ALA A 39 0.19 -33.86 -8.24
CA ALA A 39 1.40 -34.28 -8.94
C ALA A 39 2.59 -33.38 -8.56
N LEU A 40 3.82 -33.97 -8.51
CA LEU A 40 5.03 -33.19 -8.24
C LEU A 40 5.43 -32.27 -9.41
N PRO A 41 5.90 -31.06 -9.16
CA PRO A 41 5.82 -30.41 -7.87
C PRO A 41 4.37 -30.23 -7.44
N SER A 42 4.05 -30.59 -6.20
CA SER A 42 2.68 -30.45 -5.66
C SER A 42 2.46 -29.06 -5.08
N LEU A 43 1.21 -28.64 -4.98
CA LEU A 43 0.81 -27.36 -4.43
C LEU A 43 -0.43 -27.53 -3.56
N SER A 44 -0.39 -27.01 -2.34
CA SER A 44 -1.55 -26.86 -1.46
C SER A 44 -1.69 -25.40 -1.01
N ALA A 45 -2.91 -24.90 -0.97
CA ALA A 45 -3.22 -23.65 -0.29
C ALA A 45 -3.47 -23.98 1.19
N VAL A 46 -2.53 -23.55 2.04
CA VAL A 46 -2.60 -23.79 3.49
C VAL A 46 -3.03 -22.51 4.18
N VAL A 47 -4.01 -22.61 5.08
CA VAL A 47 -4.36 -21.51 6.00
C VAL A 47 -3.98 -21.94 7.40
N ALA A 48 -3.09 -21.15 8.01
CA ALA A 48 -2.57 -21.34 9.34
C ALA A 48 -3.03 -20.22 10.29
N ALA A 49 -3.59 -20.61 11.44
CA ALA A 49 -3.86 -19.69 12.54
C ALA A 49 -2.63 -19.61 13.44
N VAL A 50 -2.16 -18.40 13.68
CA VAL A 50 -1.02 -18.07 14.54
C VAL A 50 -1.54 -17.40 15.79
N ALA A 51 -1.43 -18.07 16.93
CA ALA A 51 -1.75 -17.51 18.23
C ALA A 51 -0.48 -16.91 18.87
N TYR A 52 -0.60 -15.76 19.50
CA TYR A 52 0.50 -15.05 20.13
C TYR A 52 0.43 -15.10 21.66
N ALA A 53 1.59 -15.05 22.31
CA ALA A 53 1.72 -15.10 23.76
C ALA A 53 1.07 -13.88 24.48
N ASP A 54 1.01 -12.74 23.80
CA ASP A 54 0.34 -11.51 24.27
C ASP A 54 -1.17 -11.50 23.97
N GLY A 55 -1.71 -12.59 23.41
CA GLY A 55 -3.09 -12.73 22.97
C GLY A 55 -3.29 -12.34 21.51
N GLY A 56 -4.49 -12.64 21.00
CA GLY A 56 -4.83 -12.46 19.60
C GLY A 56 -4.42 -13.65 18.72
N VAL A 57 -5.12 -13.76 17.59
CA VAL A 57 -4.88 -14.79 16.58
C VAL A 57 -4.91 -14.11 15.22
N GLU A 58 -3.94 -14.43 14.38
CA GLU A 58 -3.87 -14.00 12.98
C GLU A 58 -3.92 -15.23 12.06
N ARG A 59 -4.50 -15.08 10.89
CA ARG A 59 -4.62 -16.14 9.89
C ARG A 59 -3.73 -15.83 8.70
N TYR A 60 -2.92 -16.80 8.31
CA TYR A 60 -1.99 -16.64 7.20
C TYR A 60 -2.24 -17.66 6.10
N HIS A 61 -2.28 -17.19 4.86
CA HIS A 61 -2.27 -18.03 3.66
C HIS A 61 -0.83 -18.32 3.25
N VAL A 62 -0.48 -19.59 3.27
CA VAL A 62 0.83 -20.10 2.85
C VAL A 62 0.62 -21.08 1.70
N PRO A 63 0.99 -20.71 0.47
CA PRO A 63 1.06 -21.70 -0.61
C PRO A 63 2.21 -22.67 -0.34
N VAL A 64 1.90 -23.92 -0.04
CA VAL A 64 2.89 -24.94 0.32
C VAL A 64 3.18 -25.84 -0.88
N GLY A 65 4.43 -25.86 -1.31
CA GLY A 65 4.96 -26.75 -2.35
C GLY A 65 5.71 -27.92 -1.77
N HIS A 66 5.70 -29.05 -2.48
CA HIS A 66 6.58 -30.17 -2.26
C HIS A 66 7.11 -30.68 -3.60
N ASP A 67 8.39 -30.89 -3.70
CA ASP A 67 9.05 -31.44 -4.90
C ASP A 67 10.24 -32.33 -4.51
N ARG A 68 10.83 -32.98 -5.51
CA ARG A 68 11.99 -33.89 -5.36
C ARG A 68 12.95 -33.71 -6.48
N GLY A 69 14.18 -34.15 -6.28
CA GLY A 69 15.17 -34.20 -7.32
C GLY A 69 15.93 -32.90 -7.52
N LEU A 70 16.47 -32.71 -8.72
CA LEU A 70 17.44 -31.66 -8.99
C LEU A 70 16.81 -30.26 -8.96
N GLU A 71 15.61 -30.11 -9.50
CA GLU A 71 14.92 -28.80 -9.54
C GLU A 71 14.53 -28.32 -8.14
N ALA A 72 14.07 -29.24 -7.27
CA ALA A 72 13.80 -28.93 -5.87
C ALA A 72 15.08 -28.45 -5.15
N ARG A 73 16.21 -29.11 -5.36
CA ARG A 73 17.50 -28.70 -4.78
C ARG A 73 17.95 -27.35 -5.30
N GLN A 74 17.81 -27.09 -6.62
CA GLN A 74 18.16 -25.79 -7.18
C GLN A 74 17.28 -24.66 -6.63
N LEU A 75 16.01 -24.94 -6.32
CA LEU A 75 15.14 -23.98 -5.65
C LEU A 75 15.63 -23.68 -4.23
N THR A 76 15.93 -24.72 -3.43
CA THR A 76 16.42 -24.54 -2.06
C THR A 76 17.79 -23.87 -2.00
N ASP A 77 18.66 -24.12 -2.98
CA ASP A 77 19.96 -23.44 -3.08
C ASP A 77 19.86 -21.95 -3.40
N ARG A 78 18.84 -21.56 -4.19
CA ARG A 78 18.60 -20.15 -4.59
C ARG A 78 17.74 -19.35 -3.60
N ALA A 79 16.88 -20.03 -2.87
CA ALA A 79 15.87 -19.46 -2.00
C ALA A 79 15.74 -20.32 -0.73
N SER A 80 16.82 -20.41 0.03
CA SER A 80 16.85 -21.18 1.31
C SER A 80 15.85 -20.64 2.32
N ASP A 81 15.53 -19.34 2.24
CA ASP A 81 14.51 -18.64 3.02
C ASP A 81 13.08 -19.06 2.69
N ALA A 82 12.87 -19.80 1.59
CA ALA A 82 11.58 -20.38 1.24
C ALA A 82 11.33 -21.76 1.85
N VAL A 83 12.35 -22.46 2.33
CA VAL A 83 12.23 -23.82 2.87
C VAL A 83 11.54 -23.78 4.23
N ILE A 84 10.42 -24.49 4.33
CA ILE A 84 9.69 -24.66 5.58
C ILE A 84 10.31 -25.79 6.39
N TYR A 85 10.51 -26.97 5.78
CA TYR A 85 11.26 -28.10 6.33
C TYR A 85 11.57 -29.14 5.24
N GLU A 86 12.42 -30.11 5.55
CA GLU A 86 12.73 -31.21 4.66
C GLU A 86 12.15 -32.54 5.18
N THR A 87 11.54 -33.31 4.30
CA THR A 87 11.05 -34.65 4.60
C THR A 87 12.10 -35.67 4.23
N GLU A 88 12.26 -36.71 5.09
CA GLU A 88 13.22 -37.78 4.89
C GLU A 88 12.69 -38.96 4.06
N GLY A 89 13.63 -39.80 3.57
CA GLY A 89 13.34 -41.07 2.93
C GLY A 89 13.27 -41.05 1.41
N PRO A 90 12.93 -42.18 0.75
CA PRO A 90 12.96 -42.32 -0.71
C PRO A 90 11.93 -41.43 -1.42
N LYS A 91 10.92 -40.97 -0.69
CA LYS A 91 9.87 -40.05 -1.16
C LYS A 91 10.05 -38.65 -0.57
N GLY A 92 11.12 -38.39 0.15
CA GLY A 92 11.42 -37.13 0.80
C GLY A 92 11.85 -36.04 -0.18
N GLY A 93 11.81 -34.81 0.31
CA GLY A 93 12.20 -33.59 -0.38
C GLY A 93 11.76 -32.36 0.39
N PRO A 94 12.13 -31.16 -0.06
CA PRO A 94 11.76 -29.92 0.59
C PRO A 94 10.24 -29.67 0.53
N ILE A 95 9.73 -29.20 1.65
CA ILE A 95 8.45 -28.52 1.78
C ILE A 95 8.77 -27.03 1.85
N TYR A 96 8.17 -26.22 0.97
CA TYR A 96 8.59 -24.84 0.79
C TYR A 96 7.42 -23.90 0.45
N ASP A 97 7.64 -22.60 0.62
CA ASP A 97 6.71 -21.57 0.14
C ASP A 97 6.67 -21.56 -1.40
N ALA A 98 5.59 -22.07 -1.95
CA ALA A 98 5.42 -22.27 -3.38
C ALA A 98 5.33 -20.97 -4.19
N ALA A 99 5.19 -19.81 -3.57
CA ALA A 99 5.27 -18.52 -4.28
C ALA A 99 6.67 -18.29 -4.88
N ARG A 100 7.70 -18.97 -4.36
CA ARG A 100 9.06 -18.95 -4.90
C ARG A 100 9.28 -19.90 -6.10
N ASP A 101 8.32 -20.78 -6.36
CA ASP A 101 8.41 -21.72 -7.48
C ASP A 101 7.56 -21.24 -8.67
N GLU A 102 8.20 -20.67 -9.67
CA GLU A 102 7.52 -20.12 -10.85
C GLU A 102 6.60 -21.15 -11.56
N ARG A 103 6.94 -22.45 -11.49
CA ARG A 103 6.14 -23.55 -12.08
C ARG A 103 4.77 -23.67 -11.42
N LEU A 104 4.73 -23.46 -10.08
CA LEU A 104 3.51 -23.60 -9.28
C LEU A 104 2.61 -22.36 -9.38
N GLY A 105 3.17 -21.19 -9.67
CA GLY A 105 2.37 -20.00 -9.99
C GLY A 105 1.36 -20.23 -11.12
N GLY A 106 1.76 -20.97 -12.15
CA GLY A 106 0.89 -21.32 -13.27
C GLY A 106 -0.35 -22.14 -12.91
N VAL A 107 -0.33 -22.85 -11.78
CA VAL A 107 -1.51 -23.60 -11.28
C VAL A 107 -2.64 -22.66 -10.87
N TYR A 108 -2.32 -21.58 -10.16
CA TYR A 108 -3.30 -20.55 -9.81
C TYR A 108 -3.93 -19.91 -11.06
N LEU A 109 -3.10 -19.56 -12.04
CA LEU A 109 -3.58 -18.95 -13.28
C LEU A 109 -4.52 -19.89 -14.06
N ASP A 110 -4.20 -21.19 -14.13
CA ASP A 110 -5.05 -22.18 -14.78
C ASP A 110 -6.40 -22.35 -14.05
N LEU A 111 -6.39 -22.42 -12.71
CA LEU A 111 -7.62 -22.51 -11.89
C LEU A 111 -8.50 -21.26 -12.05
N LEU A 112 -7.92 -20.07 -12.04
CA LEU A 112 -8.61 -18.80 -12.27
C LEU A 112 -9.21 -18.77 -13.70
N SER A 113 -8.45 -19.18 -14.71
CA SER A 113 -8.89 -19.17 -16.12
C SER A 113 -10.12 -20.05 -16.36
N ARG A 114 -10.29 -21.10 -15.58
CA ARG A 114 -11.42 -22.05 -15.65
C ARG A 114 -12.55 -21.73 -14.69
N ALA A 115 -12.44 -20.68 -13.88
CA ALA A 115 -13.35 -20.39 -12.77
C ALA A 115 -13.60 -21.64 -11.90
N ALA A 116 -12.53 -22.31 -11.50
CA ALA A 116 -12.58 -23.60 -10.81
C ALA A 116 -13.16 -23.51 -9.41
N ASN A 117 -13.70 -24.62 -8.93
CA ASN A 117 -14.00 -24.84 -7.51
C ASN A 117 -13.14 -26.00 -7.04
N VAL A 118 -12.37 -25.80 -5.98
CA VAL A 118 -11.50 -26.82 -5.38
C VAL A 118 -11.76 -26.84 -3.88
N GLU A 119 -12.47 -27.84 -3.41
CA GLU A 119 -12.92 -27.95 -2.02
C GLU A 119 -13.57 -26.64 -1.53
N GLU A 120 -13.02 -25.98 -0.51
CA GLU A 120 -13.54 -24.73 0.04
C GLU A 120 -13.15 -23.50 -0.76
N LEU A 121 -12.26 -23.61 -1.75
CA LEU A 121 -11.79 -22.49 -2.56
C LEU A 121 -12.63 -22.31 -3.82
N ARG A 122 -12.91 -21.05 -4.13
CA ARG A 122 -13.62 -20.59 -5.33
C ARG A 122 -12.71 -19.65 -6.11
N PHE A 123 -12.49 -19.99 -7.37
CA PHE A 123 -11.72 -19.20 -8.31
C PHE A 123 -12.69 -18.47 -9.24
N TYR A 124 -12.71 -17.18 -9.16
CA TYR A 124 -13.59 -16.35 -9.99
C TYR A 124 -12.85 -15.81 -11.18
N ARG A 125 -13.55 -15.71 -12.30
CA ARG A 125 -13.05 -15.11 -13.56
C ARG A 125 -14.02 -14.07 -14.03
N MET A 126 -13.52 -12.88 -14.34
CA MET A 126 -14.32 -11.83 -14.97
C MET A 126 -14.49 -12.09 -16.47
N PRO A 127 -15.66 -11.76 -17.06
CA PRO A 127 -15.91 -11.93 -18.50
C PRO A 127 -14.93 -11.14 -19.38
N GLU A 128 -14.45 -10.00 -18.89
CA GLU A 128 -13.52 -9.10 -19.57
C GLU A 128 -12.13 -9.74 -19.75
N TRP A 129 -11.79 -10.73 -18.95
CA TRP A 129 -10.55 -11.48 -19.11
C TRP A 129 -10.69 -12.51 -20.26
N THR A 130 -10.36 -12.08 -21.45
CA THR A 130 -10.46 -12.92 -22.67
C THR A 130 -9.18 -13.67 -23.02
N GLU A 131 -8.07 -13.36 -22.34
CA GLU A 131 -6.77 -13.96 -22.62
C GLU A 131 -6.67 -15.40 -22.13
N THR A 132 -5.96 -16.21 -22.91
CA THR A 132 -5.55 -17.58 -22.54
C THR A 132 -4.05 -17.59 -22.24
N LEU A 133 -3.62 -16.76 -21.28
CA LEU A 133 -2.23 -16.78 -20.84
C LEU A 133 -1.99 -18.05 -20.01
N ARG A 134 -0.91 -18.75 -20.32
CA ARG A 134 -0.40 -19.89 -19.56
C ARG A 134 1.09 -19.70 -19.35
N GLY A 135 1.62 -20.22 -18.29
CA GLY A 135 3.05 -20.18 -18.03
C GLY A 135 3.42 -19.96 -16.59
N PRO A 136 4.72 -19.87 -16.30
CA PRO A 136 5.23 -19.69 -14.96
C PRO A 136 4.86 -18.33 -14.38
N GLY A 137 4.73 -18.29 -13.05
CA GLY A 137 4.47 -17.06 -12.30
C GLY A 137 5.75 -16.59 -11.60
N ARG A 138 6.36 -15.51 -12.08
CA ARG A 138 7.57 -14.94 -11.50
C ARG A 138 7.22 -14.05 -10.29
N LEU A 139 7.77 -14.39 -9.12
CA LEU A 139 7.58 -13.58 -7.91
C LEU A 139 8.25 -12.20 -8.05
N LEU A 140 7.56 -11.14 -7.68
CA LEU A 140 8.14 -9.81 -7.49
C LEU A 140 8.81 -9.69 -6.12
N ALA A 141 10.04 -9.20 -6.10
CA ALA A 141 10.83 -9.09 -4.86
C ALA A 141 10.46 -7.86 -4.00
N ALA A 142 9.73 -6.90 -4.55
CA ALA A 142 9.50 -5.59 -3.94
C ALA A 142 8.40 -5.56 -2.87
N GLU A 143 7.51 -6.56 -2.80
CA GLU A 143 6.39 -6.54 -1.86
C GLU A 143 6.77 -6.99 -0.46
N GLN A 144 6.20 -6.32 0.54
CA GLN A 144 6.48 -6.58 1.96
C GLN A 144 5.34 -7.27 2.70
N SER A 145 4.08 -7.11 2.29
CA SER A 145 2.89 -7.66 2.99
C SER A 145 2.24 -8.83 2.28
N ASN A 146 2.38 -8.92 0.96
CA ASN A 146 1.76 -9.92 0.11
C ASN A 146 2.80 -10.65 -0.75
N SER A 147 2.35 -11.52 -1.66
CA SER A 147 3.20 -12.14 -2.66
C SER A 147 2.59 -11.97 -4.04
N SER A 148 3.28 -11.26 -4.92
CA SER A 148 2.81 -10.98 -6.27
C SER A 148 3.54 -11.80 -7.33
N LEU A 149 2.77 -12.55 -8.10
CA LEU A 149 3.23 -13.41 -9.19
C LEU A 149 2.90 -12.77 -10.54
N VAL A 150 3.92 -12.48 -11.35
CA VAL A 150 3.75 -11.88 -12.68
C VAL A 150 3.79 -12.95 -13.76
N PHE A 151 2.82 -12.92 -14.68
CA PHE A 151 2.67 -13.84 -15.78
C PHE A 151 2.82 -13.11 -17.11
N GLY A 152 3.81 -13.51 -17.90
CA GLY A 152 4.02 -13.00 -19.27
C GLY A 152 4.14 -11.48 -19.38
N ASN A 153 4.54 -10.78 -18.32
CA ASN A 153 4.55 -9.31 -18.21
C ASN A 153 3.20 -8.63 -18.54
N ARG A 154 2.09 -9.32 -18.32
CA ARG A 154 0.73 -8.83 -18.65
C ARG A 154 -0.24 -8.93 -17.50
N LEU A 155 -0.11 -9.93 -16.65
CA LEU A 155 -0.98 -10.19 -15.50
C LEU A 155 -0.16 -10.25 -14.23
N ILE A 156 -0.77 -9.84 -13.13
CA ILE A 156 -0.23 -9.97 -11.78
C ILE A 156 -1.28 -10.61 -10.88
N LEU A 157 -0.89 -11.66 -10.16
CA LEU A 157 -1.68 -12.27 -9.10
C LEU A 157 -1.07 -11.88 -7.76
N LYS A 158 -1.78 -11.06 -7.01
CA LYS A 158 -1.45 -10.71 -5.63
C LYS A 158 -2.08 -11.76 -4.72
N LEU A 159 -1.26 -12.54 -4.00
CA LEU A 159 -1.68 -13.49 -2.97
C LEU A 159 -1.61 -12.80 -1.61
N PHE A 160 -2.75 -12.64 -0.95
CA PHE A 160 -2.82 -12.07 0.38
C PHE A 160 -2.28 -13.05 1.41
N ARG A 161 -1.26 -12.62 2.17
CA ARG A 161 -0.62 -13.46 3.18
C ARG A 161 -1.33 -13.40 4.51
N LEU A 162 -1.63 -12.22 5.01
CA LEU A 162 -2.49 -12.03 6.17
C LEU A 162 -3.95 -12.06 5.71
N LEU A 163 -4.72 -13.01 6.22
CA LEU A 163 -6.14 -13.16 5.89
C LEU A 163 -7.02 -12.50 6.93
N GLU A 164 -7.82 -11.58 6.47
CA GLU A 164 -8.87 -10.95 7.28
C GLU A 164 -10.26 -11.49 6.87
N PRO A 165 -11.21 -11.57 7.80
CA PRO A 165 -12.55 -12.06 7.48
C PRO A 165 -13.28 -11.15 6.47
N GLY A 166 -13.91 -11.76 5.49
CA GLY A 166 -14.71 -11.09 4.47
C GLY A 166 -13.94 -10.78 3.18
N GLU A 167 -14.52 -9.92 2.38
CA GLU A 167 -13.94 -9.47 1.11
C GLU A 167 -12.75 -8.52 1.40
N ASN A 168 -11.64 -8.68 0.68
CA ASN A 168 -10.49 -7.77 0.81
C ASN A 168 -10.86 -6.37 0.25
N PRO A 169 -10.47 -5.26 0.91
CA PRO A 169 -10.79 -3.90 0.45
C PRO A 169 -10.30 -3.61 -0.97
N GLU A 170 -9.15 -4.15 -1.38
CA GLU A 170 -8.64 -3.96 -2.74
C GLU A 170 -9.59 -4.57 -3.78
N LEU A 171 -10.11 -5.77 -3.52
CA LEU A 171 -11.10 -6.40 -4.40
C LEU A 171 -12.41 -5.62 -4.42
N GLU A 172 -12.94 -5.24 -3.25
CA GLU A 172 -14.17 -4.46 -3.11
C GLU A 172 -14.09 -3.16 -3.92
N VAL A 173 -13.03 -2.37 -3.69
CA VAL A 173 -12.87 -1.04 -4.27
C VAL A 173 -12.59 -1.12 -5.77
N THR A 174 -11.64 -1.94 -6.20
CA THR A 174 -11.26 -2.01 -7.63
C THR A 174 -12.38 -2.59 -8.49
N ARG A 175 -13.18 -3.53 -7.95
CA ARG A 175 -14.38 -4.06 -8.63
C ARG A 175 -15.47 -2.98 -8.77
N ALA A 176 -15.71 -2.21 -7.72
CA ALA A 176 -16.68 -1.11 -7.74
C ALA A 176 -16.26 -0.01 -8.73
N LEU A 177 -14.99 0.38 -8.72
CA LEU A 177 -14.43 1.37 -9.63
C LEU A 177 -14.51 0.92 -11.11
N ALA A 178 -14.18 -0.34 -11.39
CA ALA A 178 -14.32 -0.92 -12.73
C ALA A 178 -15.77 -0.91 -13.19
N GLY A 179 -16.71 -1.28 -12.31
CA GLY A 179 -18.15 -1.21 -12.59
C GLY A 179 -18.67 0.21 -12.85
N ALA A 180 -18.03 1.23 -12.29
CA ALA A 180 -18.32 2.65 -12.52
C ALA A 180 -17.60 3.22 -13.75
N GLY A 181 -16.80 2.41 -14.48
CA GLY A 181 -16.07 2.85 -15.66
C GLY A 181 -14.77 3.64 -15.36
N PHE A 182 -14.28 3.64 -14.12
CA PHE A 182 -13.01 4.26 -13.76
C PHE A 182 -11.87 3.35 -14.21
N SER A 183 -11.07 3.81 -15.19
CA SER A 183 -10.02 3.02 -15.84
C SER A 183 -8.61 3.30 -15.34
N ALA A 184 -8.43 4.28 -14.45
CA ALA A 184 -7.12 4.64 -13.91
C ALA A 184 -6.75 3.84 -12.64
N CYS A 185 -7.25 2.62 -12.53
CA CYS A 185 -6.79 1.60 -11.56
C CYS A 185 -6.82 0.22 -12.25
N PRO A 186 -6.06 -0.77 -11.76
CA PRO A 186 -6.08 -2.12 -12.31
C PRO A 186 -7.42 -2.80 -11.95
N ALA A 187 -8.29 -2.97 -12.95
CA ALA A 187 -9.54 -3.71 -12.77
C ALA A 187 -9.27 -5.18 -12.43
N PRO A 188 -10.01 -5.81 -11.51
CA PRO A 188 -9.86 -7.23 -11.23
C PRO A 188 -10.27 -8.07 -12.44
N LEU A 189 -9.44 -9.01 -12.83
CA LEU A 189 -9.70 -9.99 -13.89
C LEU A 189 -10.16 -11.34 -13.32
N GLY A 190 -9.84 -11.58 -12.06
CA GLY A 190 -10.27 -12.74 -11.30
C GLY A 190 -9.82 -12.63 -9.85
N TRP A 191 -10.35 -13.49 -8.98
CA TRP A 191 -9.95 -13.54 -7.58
C TRP A 191 -10.19 -14.92 -6.99
N ILE A 192 -9.61 -15.15 -5.81
CA ILE A 192 -9.70 -16.41 -5.08
C ILE A 192 -10.36 -16.11 -3.74
N GLU A 193 -11.46 -16.80 -3.45
CA GLU A 193 -12.16 -16.75 -2.18
C GLU A 193 -12.24 -18.14 -1.54
N GLY A 194 -12.26 -18.17 -0.24
CA GLY A 194 -12.49 -19.37 0.55
C GLY A 194 -12.23 -19.14 2.02
N LEU A 195 -12.73 -20.07 2.85
CA LEU A 195 -12.49 -20.02 4.30
C LEU A 195 -12.91 -18.69 4.94
N GLY A 196 -13.90 -18.01 4.35
CA GLY A 196 -14.43 -16.73 4.82
C GLY A 196 -13.55 -15.53 4.52
N SER A 197 -12.60 -15.62 3.58
CA SER A 197 -11.66 -14.55 3.24
C SER A 197 -11.38 -14.51 1.73
N THR A 198 -10.85 -13.39 1.24
CA THR A 198 -10.22 -13.29 -0.08
C THR A 198 -8.75 -13.70 0.04
N LEU A 199 -8.29 -14.65 -0.78
CA LEU A 199 -6.92 -15.17 -0.75
C LEU A 199 -6.02 -14.55 -1.81
N GLY A 200 -6.59 -13.97 -2.85
CA GLY A 200 -5.80 -13.32 -3.90
C GLY A 200 -6.65 -12.66 -4.98
N ILE A 201 -6.03 -11.75 -5.72
CA ILE A 201 -6.63 -10.98 -6.81
C ILE A 201 -5.73 -11.01 -8.03
N LEU A 202 -6.30 -11.29 -9.21
CA LEU A 202 -5.63 -11.22 -10.51
C LEU A 202 -6.00 -9.92 -11.20
N GLN A 203 -4.98 -9.17 -11.63
CA GLN A 203 -5.13 -7.85 -12.25
C GLN A 203 -4.21 -7.71 -13.47
N PRO A 204 -4.41 -6.69 -14.34
CA PRO A 204 -3.43 -6.31 -15.35
C PRO A 204 -2.09 -5.91 -14.71
N TYR A 205 -0.99 -6.35 -15.30
CA TYR A 205 0.34 -5.91 -14.92
C TYR A 205 0.84 -4.85 -15.93
N TYR A 206 1.25 -3.71 -15.41
CA TYR A 206 1.75 -2.59 -16.21
C TYR A 206 3.26 -2.68 -16.39
N ALA A 207 3.70 -3.48 -17.35
CA ALA A 207 5.12 -3.67 -17.64
C ALA A 207 5.80 -2.35 -18.04
N GLY A 208 6.97 -2.09 -17.44
CA GLY A 208 7.74 -0.87 -17.72
C GLY A 208 7.18 0.39 -17.05
N SER A 209 6.14 0.28 -16.21
CA SER A 209 5.71 1.41 -15.38
C SER A 209 6.79 1.81 -14.37
N VAL A 210 6.78 3.08 -14.03
CA VAL A 210 7.63 3.65 -12.98
C VAL A 210 6.71 4.11 -11.86
N ASP A 211 7.03 3.72 -10.63
CA ASP A 211 6.26 4.22 -9.49
C ASP A 211 6.54 5.72 -9.26
N GLY A 212 5.53 6.41 -8.72
CA GLY A 212 5.60 7.86 -8.53
C GLY A 212 6.68 8.27 -7.54
N TRP A 213 6.99 7.44 -6.56
CA TRP A 213 8.05 7.70 -5.60
C TRP A 213 9.41 7.77 -6.29
N LYS A 214 9.74 6.75 -7.08
CA LYS A 214 10.99 6.69 -7.83
C LYS A 214 11.11 7.90 -8.79
N LEU A 215 10.04 8.18 -9.55
CA LEU A 215 10.05 9.31 -10.47
C LEU A 215 10.26 10.65 -9.76
N ALA A 216 9.56 10.88 -8.63
CA ALA A 216 9.70 12.11 -7.86
C ALA A 216 11.11 12.27 -7.28
N THR A 217 11.68 11.22 -6.70
CA THR A 217 13.05 11.26 -6.13
C THR A 217 14.12 11.47 -7.20
N GLU A 218 13.97 10.89 -8.39
CA GLU A 218 14.84 11.18 -9.55
C GLU A 218 14.76 12.67 -9.94
N ARG A 219 13.55 13.24 -9.98
CA ARG A 219 13.35 14.68 -10.27
C ARG A 219 13.93 15.60 -9.20
N VAL A 220 13.85 15.19 -7.94
CA VAL A 220 14.50 15.91 -6.84
C VAL A 220 16.02 15.88 -7.00
N ALA A 221 16.62 14.73 -7.32
CA ALA A 221 18.04 14.61 -7.57
C ALA A 221 18.48 15.54 -8.72
N ASP A 222 17.74 15.51 -9.85
CA ASP A 222 17.98 16.43 -10.98
C ASP A 222 17.93 17.89 -10.54
N HIS A 223 16.97 18.27 -9.67
CA HIS A 223 16.83 19.63 -9.13
C HIS A 223 18.06 20.05 -8.31
N TYR A 224 18.61 19.15 -7.50
CA TYR A 224 19.76 19.45 -6.64
C TYR A 224 21.09 19.47 -7.40
N GLU A 225 21.24 18.67 -8.44
CA GLU A 225 22.46 18.60 -9.25
C GLU A 225 22.60 19.76 -10.22
N SER A 226 21.49 20.32 -10.68
CA SER A 226 21.48 21.42 -11.65
C SER A 226 21.65 22.79 -10.96
N LYS A 227 22.60 23.59 -11.44
CA LYS A 227 22.77 24.97 -10.96
C LYS A 227 21.57 25.88 -11.24
N ASP A 228 20.83 25.57 -12.30
CA ASP A 228 19.62 26.26 -12.74
C ASP A 228 18.38 25.32 -12.59
N GLY A 229 18.46 24.37 -11.67
CA GLY A 229 17.43 23.37 -11.46
C GLY A 229 16.07 23.98 -11.15
N GLU A 230 15.07 23.70 -12.00
CA GLU A 230 13.74 24.23 -11.80
C GLU A 230 13.03 23.44 -10.68
N PRO A 231 12.53 24.12 -9.64
CA PRO A 231 11.80 23.44 -8.55
C PRO A 231 10.50 22.82 -9.02
N GLY A 232 9.99 23.24 -10.17
CA GLY A 232 8.76 22.72 -10.78
C GLY A 232 8.96 21.59 -11.79
N ASN A 233 10.12 20.93 -11.82
CA ASN A 233 10.42 19.88 -12.80
C ASN A 233 9.54 18.62 -12.70
N PHE A 234 8.72 18.49 -11.64
CA PHE A 234 7.69 17.46 -11.46
C PHE A 234 6.26 18.05 -11.48
N ALA A 235 6.08 19.36 -11.68
CA ALA A 235 4.81 20.06 -11.51
C ALA A 235 3.71 19.59 -12.48
N GLU A 236 4.05 19.24 -13.71
CA GLU A 236 3.07 18.68 -14.67
C GLU A 236 2.51 17.33 -14.19
N ASP A 237 3.41 16.48 -13.68
CA ASP A 237 3.05 15.19 -13.11
C ASP A 237 2.24 15.36 -11.82
N ALA A 238 2.62 16.28 -10.95
CA ALA A 238 1.88 16.60 -9.74
C ALA A 238 0.46 17.13 -10.05
N ALA A 239 0.32 18.01 -11.05
CA ALA A 239 -1.00 18.49 -11.48
C ALA A 239 -1.86 17.36 -12.09
N ALA A 240 -1.25 16.45 -12.85
CA ALA A 240 -1.94 15.28 -13.39
C ALA A 240 -2.41 14.34 -12.26
N LEU A 241 -1.57 14.09 -11.26
CA LEU A 241 -1.93 13.33 -10.06
C LEU A 241 -3.06 14.01 -9.27
N GLY A 242 -3.04 15.33 -9.13
CA GLY A 242 -4.12 16.07 -8.50
C GLY A 242 -5.46 15.86 -9.20
N ARG A 243 -5.49 15.98 -10.53
CA ARG A 243 -6.70 15.69 -11.33
C ARG A 243 -7.17 14.25 -11.17
N LEU A 244 -6.25 13.30 -11.27
CA LEU A 244 -6.54 11.87 -11.09
C LEU A 244 -7.13 11.59 -9.70
N THR A 245 -6.56 12.19 -8.64
CA THR A 245 -7.05 12.03 -7.27
C THR A 245 -8.51 12.52 -7.14
N ALA A 246 -8.85 13.67 -7.74
CA ALA A 246 -10.22 14.15 -7.75
C ALA A 246 -11.17 13.23 -8.54
N GLU A 247 -10.72 12.69 -9.67
CA GLU A 247 -11.48 11.71 -10.45
C GLU A 247 -11.71 10.41 -9.67
N LEU A 248 -10.67 9.90 -9.00
CA LEU A 248 -10.77 8.74 -8.12
C LEU A 248 -11.80 8.96 -7.02
N HIS A 249 -11.71 10.09 -6.30
CA HIS A 249 -12.66 10.41 -5.23
C HIS A 249 -14.10 10.50 -5.75
N GLY A 250 -14.30 11.08 -6.94
CA GLY A 250 -15.59 11.14 -7.61
C GLY A 250 -16.15 9.76 -7.96
N ALA A 251 -15.30 8.91 -8.52
CA ALA A 251 -15.66 7.54 -8.85
C ALA A 251 -15.98 6.70 -7.60
N MET A 252 -15.14 6.79 -6.55
CA MET A 252 -15.39 6.11 -5.27
C MET A 252 -16.70 6.61 -4.62
N ALA A 253 -16.94 7.91 -4.60
CA ALA A 253 -18.17 8.49 -4.09
C ALA A 253 -19.42 8.01 -4.85
N THR A 254 -19.29 7.60 -6.09
CA THR A 254 -20.41 7.12 -6.92
C THR A 254 -20.59 5.60 -6.80
N ALA A 255 -19.48 4.85 -6.77
CA ALA A 255 -19.46 3.39 -6.85
C ALA A 255 -19.64 2.70 -5.51
N LEU A 256 -19.22 3.32 -4.41
CA LEU A 256 -19.18 2.71 -3.08
C LEU A 256 -20.24 3.28 -2.14
N PRO A 257 -20.61 2.55 -1.07
CA PRO A 257 -21.61 3.01 -0.11
C PRO A 257 -21.25 4.39 0.45
N LYS A 258 -22.28 5.23 0.54
CA LYS A 258 -22.24 6.55 1.19
C LYS A 258 -23.01 6.46 2.50
N VAL A 259 -22.60 7.21 3.51
CA VAL A 259 -23.53 7.47 4.62
C VAL A 259 -24.54 8.51 4.14
N ALA A 260 -25.84 8.18 4.27
CA ALA A 260 -26.86 9.19 4.26
C ALA A 260 -26.56 10.18 5.39
N GLU A 261 -26.33 11.45 5.04
CA GLU A 261 -26.29 12.62 5.93
C GLU A 261 -26.04 12.34 7.42
N GLY A 262 -24.80 12.08 7.79
CA GLY A 262 -24.34 12.06 9.16
C GLY A 262 -23.18 13.04 9.29
N GLN A 263 -23.21 13.92 10.29
CA GLN A 263 -22.01 14.70 10.59
C GLN A 263 -20.87 13.72 10.93
N PRO A 264 -19.67 13.90 10.34
CA PRO A 264 -18.51 13.20 10.86
C PRO A 264 -18.45 13.49 12.36
N ASP A 265 -18.18 12.47 13.15
CA ASP A 265 -17.93 12.67 14.58
C ASP A 265 -16.54 13.33 14.73
N LEU A 266 -16.51 14.63 14.45
CA LEU A 266 -15.28 15.44 14.52
C LEU A 266 -14.78 15.58 15.96
N GLY A 267 -15.68 15.50 16.94
CA GLY A 267 -15.29 15.44 18.35
C GLY A 267 -14.49 14.19 18.65
N ARG A 268 -14.82 13.05 18.02
CA ARG A 268 -13.96 11.85 18.08
C ARG A 268 -12.67 12.03 17.28
N LEU A 269 -12.70 12.76 16.17
CA LEU A 269 -11.51 13.04 15.39
C LEU A 269 -10.52 13.87 16.22
N SER A 270 -10.93 15.01 16.74
CA SER A 270 -10.05 15.86 17.56
C SER A 270 -9.56 15.14 18.81
N GLY A 271 -10.41 14.38 19.51
CA GLY A 271 -10.01 13.56 20.64
C GLY A 271 -8.94 12.53 20.29
N ARG A 272 -9.06 11.88 19.12
CA ARG A 272 -8.04 10.96 18.60
C ARG A 272 -6.74 11.69 18.28
N LEU A 273 -6.82 12.82 17.57
CA LEU A 273 -5.65 13.62 17.17
C LEU A 273 -4.88 14.13 18.40
N LEU A 274 -5.58 14.66 19.40
CA LEU A 274 -4.98 15.14 20.64
C LEU A 274 -4.36 14.00 21.47
N GLY A 275 -5.04 12.84 21.51
CA GLY A 275 -4.50 11.64 22.17
C GLY A 275 -3.20 11.16 21.52
N GLN A 276 -3.15 11.11 20.19
CA GLN A 276 -1.95 10.76 19.42
C GLN A 276 -0.82 11.77 19.65
N LEU A 277 -1.11 13.06 19.54
CA LEU A 277 -0.14 14.14 19.79
C LEU A 277 0.49 14.03 21.19
N THR A 278 -0.33 13.74 22.22
CA THR A 278 0.15 13.57 23.59
C THR A 278 1.15 12.41 23.69
N GLN A 279 0.86 11.28 23.04
CA GLN A 279 1.77 10.13 23.02
C GLN A 279 3.08 10.44 22.29
N VAL A 280 2.99 11.14 21.17
CA VAL A 280 4.16 11.47 20.34
C VAL A 280 5.06 12.48 21.04
N VAL A 281 4.51 13.51 21.69
CA VAL A 281 5.28 14.48 22.48
C VAL A 281 6.02 13.79 23.65
N ALA A 282 5.40 12.77 24.27
CA ALA A 282 6.08 11.99 25.31
C ALA A 282 7.24 11.14 24.76
N LEU A 283 7.16 10.70 23.50
CA LEU A 283 8.21 9.93 22.82
C LEU A 283 9.31 10.82 22.24
N VAL A 284 8.93 11.97 21.66
CA VAL A 284 9.80 12.94 20.99
C VAL A 284 9.58 14.32 21.60
N PRO A 285 10.33 14.66 22.69
CA PRO A 285 10.15 15.93 23.41
C PRO A 285 10.38 17.19 22.55
N GLU A 286 11.12 17.09 21.47
CA GLU A 286 11.36 18.17 20.50
C GLU A 286 10.07 18.73 19.88
N LEU A 287 8.98 17.93 19.87
CA LEU A 287 7.67 18.35 19.39
C LEU A 287 6.89 19.19 20.43
N ALA A 288 7.37 19.25 21.67
CA ALA A 288 6.64 19.93 22.76
C ALA A 288 6.40 21.42 22.48
N ASP A 289 7.38 22.09 21.86
CA ASP A 289 7.28 23.51 21.55
C ASP A 289 6.21 23.84 20.48
N GLN A 290 5.85 22.87 19.64
CA GLN A 290 4.82 23.01 18.61
C GLN A 290 3.43 22.53 19.06
N ARG A 291 3.34 21.91 20.24
CA ARG A 291 2.12 21.26 20.74
C ARG A 291 0.93 22.21 20.71
N GLU A 292 1.05 23.38 21.34
CA GLU A 292 -0.06 24.34 21.46
C GLU A 292 -0.56 24.81 20.08
N ALA A 293 0.36 25.08 19.15
CA ALA A 293 0.02 25.48 17.78
C ALA A 293 -0.69 24.37 16.99
N ILE A 294 -0.29 23.10 17.18
CA ILE A 294 -0.98 21.95 16.59
C ILE A 294 -2.38 21.79 17.16
N GLU A 295 -2.53 21.86 18.51
CA GLU A 295 -3.81 21.78 19.20
C GLU A 295 -4.77 22.88 18.74
N GLU A 296 -4.25 24.09 18.51
CA GLU A 296 -5.04 25.21 17.98
C GLU A 296 -5.58 24.92 16.57
N VAL A 297 -4.78 24.34 15.67
CA VAL A 297 -5.24 23.95 14.31
C VAL A 297 -6.34 22.89 14.42
N TYR A 298 -6.19 21.87 15.24
CA TYR A 298 -7.19 20.83 15.43
C TYR A 298 -8.51 21.40 15.98
N THR A 299 -8.42 22.27 16.97
CA THR A 299 -9.59 22.93 17.58
C THR A 299 -10.33 23.82 16.56
N LYS A 300 -9.58 24.59 15.76
CA LYS A 300 -10.17 25.42 14.70
C LYS A 300 -10.83 24.57 13.61
N ALA A 301 -10.20 23.47 13.21
CA ALA A 301 -10.76 22.54 12.22
C ALA A 301 -12.06 21.89 12.72
N GLU A 302 -12.14 21.55 14.01
CA GLU A 302 -13.36 21.06 14.65
C GLU A 302 -14.46 22.13 14.69
N ALA A 303 -14.11 23.35 15.15
CA ALA A 303 -15.05 24.46 15.27
C ALA A 303 -15.62 24.93 13.92
N ALA A 304 -14.85 24.85 12.85
CA ALA A 304 -15.29 25.10 11.47
C ALA A 304 -16.35 24.10 10.98
N GLY A 305 -16.74 23.16 11.83
CA GLY A 305 -17.79 22.18 11.57
C GLY A 305 -17.31 21.08 10.61
N GLY A 306 -15.98 21.00 10.42
CA GLY A 306 -15.37 20.08 9.49
C GLY A 306 -16.12 20.04 8.19
N GLY A 307 -16.21 21.16 7.51
CA GLY A 307 -17.09 21.45 6.36
C GLY A 307 -17.29 20.40 5.29
N SER A 308 -16.65 19.27 5.44
CA SER A 308 -16.85 18.11 4.62
C SER A 308 -18.03 17.28 5.12
N ARG A 309 -19.20 17.67 4.70
CA ARG A 309 -20.39 16.81 4.75
C ARG A 309 -20.27 15.56 3.86
N HIS A 310 -19.12 15.40 3.19
CA HIS A 310 -18.85 14.30 2.27
C HIS A 310 -17.82 13.35 2.88
N LEU A 311 -18.31 12.40 3.69
CA LEU A 311 -17.55 11.23 4.04
C LEU A 311 -17.80 10.13 3.01
N GLN A 312 -16.73 9.52 2.54
CA GLN A 312 -16.78 8.46 1.55
C GLN A 312 -15.71 7.40 1.86
N ARG A 313 -15.74 6.32 1.12
CA ARG A 313 -14.58 5.44 1.06
C ARG A 313 -13.44 6.21 0.39
N ILE A 314 -12.25 6.07 0.94
CA ILE A 314 -11.01 6.67 0.45
C ILE A 314 -9.98 5.58 0.17
N HIS A 315 -8.88 5.92 -0.45
CA HIS A 315 -7.76 5.00 -0.61
C HIS A 315 -7.18 4.57 0.75
N GLY A 316 -6.99 5.53 1.65
CA GLY A 316 -6.61 5.33 3.04
C GLY A 316 -5.11 5.16 3.30
N ASP A 317 -4.30 4.95 2.25
CA ASP A 317 -2.83 4.95 2.29
C ASP A 317 -2.26 5.56 1.01
N TYR A 318 -2.77 6.74 0.63
CA TYR A 318 -2.48 7.37 -0.65
C TYR A 318 -1.19 8.21 -0.60
N HIS A 319 -0.20 7.81 -1.36
CA HIS A 319 1.09 8.48 -1.48
C HIS A 319 1.77 8.17 -2.83
N LEU A 320 2.93 8.76 -3.10
CA LEU A 320 3.65 8.58 -4.38
C LEU A 320 3.98 7.11 -4.71
N GLY A 321 4.18 6.25 -3.72
CA GLY A 321 4.40 4.82 -3.93
C GLY A 321 3.15 4.04 -4.37
N GLN A 322 1.97 4.63 -4.28
CA GLN A 322 0.70 4.00 -4.69
C GLN A 322 0.19 4.49 -6.04
N VAL A 323 1.04 5.15 -6.81
CA VAL A 323 0.73 5.58 -8.17
C VAL A 323 1.82 5.14 -9.14
N LEU A 324 1.40 4.68 -10.31
CA LEU A 324 2.30 4.24 -11.38
C LEU A 324 2.15 5.15 -12.59
N LYS A 325 3.28 5.60 -13.14
CA LYS A 325 3.32 6.22 -14.48
C LYS A 325 3.50 5.12 -15.51
N VAL A 326 2.46 4.87 -16.28
CA VAL A 326 2.38 3.77 -17.23
C VAL A 326 2.79 4.26 -18.62
N PRO A 327 3.79 3.63 -19.29
CA PRO A 327 4.18 3.98 -20.64
C PRO A 327 3.04 3.68 -21.65
N GLU A 328 3.07 4.36 -22.81
CA GLU A 328 2.17 4.06 -23.93
C GLU A 328 2.22 2.59 -24.35
N GLY A 329 1.06 1.98 -24.56
CA GLY A 329 0.95 0.61 -25.09
C GLY A 329 1.23 -0.52 -24.10
N SER A 330 1.44 -0.24 -22.82
CA SER A 330 1.57 -1.27 -21.79
C SER A 330 0.23 -1.50 -21.07
N GLY A 331 -0.21 -2.75 -21.01
CA GLY A 331 -1.27 -3.21 -20.11
C GLY A 331 -2.70 -3.13 -20.60
N GLU A 332 -2.97 -3.00 -21.92
CA GLU A 332 -4.34 -3.10 -22.41
C GLU A 332 -4.74 -4.53 -22.80
N PRO A 333 -5.83 -5.07 -22.19
CA PRO A 333 -6.65 -6.05 -22.91
C PRO A 333 -7.23 -5.36 -24.16
N ARG A 334 -7.12 -5.95 -25.33
CA ARG A 334 -7.63 -5.39 -26.58
C ARG A 334 -9.12 -5.04 -26.44
N GLY A 335 -9.44 -3.75 -26.43
CA GLY A 335 -10.81 -3.24 -26.35
C GLY A 335 -10.99 -1.90 -25.62
N GLY A 336 -9.95 -1.37 -24.99
CA GLY A 336 -9.99 -0.06 -24.33
C GLY A 336 -9.67 1.11 -25.27
N ALA A 337 -10.10 2.33 -24.88
CA ALA A 337 -9.77 3.56 -25.59
C ALA A 337 -8.23 3.78 -25.63
N PRO A 338 -7.68 4.51 -26.62
CA PRO A 338 -6.25 4.80 -26.71
C PRO A 338 -5.74 5.45 -25.43
N VAL A 339 -4.68 4.91 -24.85
CA VAL A 339 -4.07 5.44 -23.62
C VAL A 339 -3.23 6.65 -23.95
N ASP A 340 -3.52 7.74 -23.27
CA ASP A 340 -2.74 9.00 -23.37
C ASP A 340 -1.29 8.80 -22.88
N ARG A 341 -0.34 9.53 -23.45
CA ARG A 341 1.10 9.38 -23.17
C ARG A 341 1.37 9.53 -21.69
N GLY A 342 1.91 8.46 -21.05
CA GLY A 342 2.33 8.48 -19.67
C GLY A 342 1.21 8.73 -18.66
N ARG A 343 0.07 8.02 -18.79
CA ARG A 343 -1.03 8.09 -17.82
C ARG A 343 -0.59 7.62 -16.44
N TRP A 344 -1.18 8.22 -15.43
CA TRP A 344 -1.09 7.76 -14.07
C TRP A 344 -2.18 6.72 -13.74
N VAL A 345 -1.82 5.75 -12.92
CA VAL A 345 -2.70 4.69 -12.43
C VAL A 345 -2.53 4.59 -10.92
N VAL A 346 -3.63 4.46 -10.19
CA VAL A 346 -3.63 4.24 -8.74
C VAL A 346 -3.71 2.75 -8.45
N ILE A 347 -2.90 2.26 -7.51
CA ILE A 347 -2.81 0.86 -7.12
C ILE A 347 -2.96 0.71 -5.59
N ASP A 348 -3.15 -0.53 -5.11
CA ASP A 348 -3.07 -0.91 -3.69
C ASP A 348 -4.14 -0.28 -2.78
N PHE A 349 -5.40 -0.63 -3.02
CA PHE A 349 -6.56 -0.14 -2.27
C PHE A 349 -6.82 -0.88 -0.95
N GLU A 350 -5.82 -1.50 -0.34
CA GLU A 350 -5.98 -2.19 0.95
C GLU A 350 -6.16 -1.23 2.13
N GLY A 351 -5.78 0.05 1.97
CA GLY A 351 -5.66 1.01 3.07
C GLY A 351 -4.44 0.73 3.95
N GLU A 352 -4.27 1.51 5.02
CA GLU A 352 -3.09 1.43 5.89
C GLU A 352 -3.01 0.07 6.62
N PRO A 353 -2.00 -0.78 6.36
CA PRO A 353 -1.95 -2.15 6.90
C PRO A 353 -1.91 -2.22 8.43
N ALA A 354 -1.39 -1.18 9.10
CA ALA A 354 -1.32 -1.11 10.54
C ALA A 354 -2.70 -0.91 11.22
N ARG A 355 -3.74 -0.57 10.46
CA ARG A 355 -5.10 -0.37 10.97
C ARG A 355 -5.95 -1.62 10.83
N PRO A 356 -6.82 -1.91 11.81
CA PRO A 356 -7.80 -2.99 11.68
C PRO A 356 -8.69 -2.80 10.43
N LEU A 357 -9.13 -3.91 9.82
CA LEU A 357 -9.96 -3.90 8.61
C LEU A 357 -11.22 -3.03 8.75
N GLU A 358 -11.87 -3.08 9.91
CA GLU A 358 -13.05 -2.26 10.19
C GLU A 358 -12.75 -0.76 10.10
N GLU A 359 -11.57 -0.32 10.55
CA GLU A 359 -11.15 1.07 10.43
C GLU A 359 -10.81 1.46 9.00
N ARG A 360 -10.13 0.57 8.26
CA ARG A 360 -9.80 0.79 6.84
C ARG A 360 -11.05 0.91 5.95
N ARG A 361 -12.16 0.33 6.37
CA ARG A 361 -13.47 0.41 5.67
C ARG A 361 -14.33 1.58 6.10
N ARG A 362 -13.94 2.33 7.12
CA ARG A 362 -14.71 3.51 7.56
C ARG A 362 -14.72 4.58 6.48
N LEU A 363 -15.83 5.28 6.46
CA LEU A 363 -15.92 6.48 5.64
C LEU A 363 -15.08 7.58 6.26
N ALA A 364 -14.34 8.28 5.42
CA ALA A 364 -13.43 9.34 5.84
C ALA A 364 -13.49 10.52 4.86
N SER A 365 -12.86 11.62 5.22
CA SER A 365 -12.72 12.76 4.34
C SER A 365 -11.73 12.44 3.21
N PRO A 366 -12.05 12.69 1.94
CA PRO A 366 -11.09 12.53 0.83
C PRO A 366 -9.84 13.42 1.00
N LEU A 367 -9.91 14.45 1.82
CA LEU A 367 -8.73 15.28 2.14
C LEU A 367 -7.66 14.51 2.94
N GLN A 368 -7.96 13.35 3.51
CA GLN A 368 -6.92 12.50 4.13
C GLN A 368 -5.99 11.90 3.07
N ASP A 369 -6.52 11.45 1.93
CA ASP A 369 -5.70 11.00 0.80
C ASP A 369 -4.89 12.16 0.21
N VAL A 370 -5.51 13.33 0.05
CA VAL A 370 -4.81 14.56 -0.37
C VAL A 370 -3.64 14.86 0.57
N ALA A 371 -3.88 14.84 1.88
CA ALA A 371 -2.84 15.05 2.89
C ALA A 371 -1.70 14.03 2.79
N GLY A 372 -2.02 12.74 2.61
CA GLY A 372 -1.03 11.68 2.43
C GLY A 372 -0.13 11.92 1.21
N MET A 373 -0.72 12.31 0.07
CA MET A 373 0.04 12.62 -1.14
C MET A 373 0.93 13.86 -0.93
N LEU A 374 0.42 14.92 -0.31
CA LEU A 374 1.20 16.12 -0.02
C LEU A 374 2.38 15.83 0.93
N ARG A 375 2.16 15.00 1.93
CA ARG A 375 3.24 14.53 2.82
C ARG A 375 4.29 13.72 2.06
N SER A 376 3.90 12.93 1.08
CA SER A 376 4.86 12.15 0.28
C SER A 376 5.80 13.02 -0.55
N PHE A 377 5.40 14.25 -0.96
CA PHE A 377 6.32 15.21 -1.57
C PHE A 377 7.40 15.70 -0.59
N ASP A 378 7.03 15.92 0.69
CA ASP A 378 8.01 16.26 1.71
C ASP A 378 9.08 15.17 1.85
N TYR A 379 8.68 13.92 1.90
CA TYR A 379 9.60 12.79 1.98
C TYR A 379 10.47 12.66 0.72
N ALA A 380 9.88 12.79 -0.46
CA ALA A 380 10.61 12.70 -1.72
C ALA A 380 11.71 13.75 -1.82
N ALA A 381 11.44 14.98 -1.35
CA ALA A 381 12.43 16.08 -1.37
C ALA A 381 13.66 15.80 -0.50
N PHE A 382 13.49 15.09 0.61
CA PHE A 382 14.62 14.83 1.53
C PHE A 382 15.26 13.45 1.33
N GLN A 383 14.63 12.53 0.60
CA GLN A 383 15.14 11.17 0.40
C GLN A 383 16.55 11.10 -0.17
N PRO A 384 16.95 11.90 -1.19
CA PRO A 384 18.32 11.86 -1.71
C PRO A 384 19.39 12.30 -0.69
N LEU A 385 19.00 13.00 0.36
CA LEU A 385 19.89 13.47 1.41
C LEU A 385 20.05 12.44 2.53
N VAL A 386 19.05 11.58 2.73
CA VAL A 386 19.07 10.51 3.72
C VAL A 386 19.64 9.26 3.05
N LEU A 387 20.98 9.20 2.97
CA LEU A 387 21.71 8.08 2.37
C LEU A 387 21.52 6.81 3.20
N GLY A 388 20.85 5.82 2.63
CA GLY A 388 20.76 4.44 3.12
C GLY A 388 19.52 4.16 3.99
N GLU A 389 18.88 3.03 3.72
CA GLU A 389 17.83 2.44 4.57
C GLU A 389 18.43 1.71 5.80
N ASP A 390 19.75 1.73 5.94
CA ASP A 390 20.47 1.06 7.01
C ASP A 390 20.38 1.89 8.30
N PRO A 391 19.76 1.37 9.36
CA PRO A 391 19.67 2.04 10.66
C PRO A 391 21.04 2.40 11.29
N GLU A 392 22.11 1.74 10.87
CA GLU A 392 23.49 2.02 11.32
C GLU A 392 24.16 3.16 10.56
N THR A 393 23.60 3.58 9.42
CA THR A 393 24.12 4.74 8.67
C THR A 393 23.73 6.01 9.41
N PRO A 394 24.71 6.84 9.82
CA PRO A 394 24.39 8.14 10.41
C PRO A 394 23.51 8.94 9.48
N GLY A 395 22.37 9.42 9.97
CA GLY A 395 21.53 10.35 9.21
C GLY A 395 22.29 11.64 8.87
N PRO A 396 21.75 12.44 7.92
CA PRO A 396 22.38 13.70 7.54
C PRO A 396 22.54 14.60 8.77
N THR A 397 23.67 15.24 8.86
CA THR A 397 23.94 16.26 9.90
C THR A 397 22.96 17.43 9.73
N ARG A 398 22.75 18.18 10.80
CA ARG A 398 21.92 19.40 10.75
C ARG A 398 22.43 20.39 9.69
N ASP A 399 23.74 20.52 9.55
CA ASP A 399 24.36 21.43 8.56
C ASP A 399 24.16 20.93 7.12
N GLU A 400 24.14 19.64 6.89
CA GLU A 400 23.83 19.05 5.58
C GLU A 400 22.37 19.28 5.22
N LEU A 401 21.44 19.04 6.13
CA LEU A 401 20.02 19.34 5.91
C LEU A 401 19.80 20.84 5.66
N ALA A 402 20.43 21.72 6.44
CA ALA A 402 20.28 23.17 6.31
C ALA A 402 20.67 23.69 4.92
N ARG A 403 21.65 23.07 4.26
CA ARG A 403 22.07 23.48 2.89
C ARG A 403 20.98 23.23 1.84
N PHE A 404 20.14 22.23 2.08
CA PHE A 404 19.10 21.83 1.14
C PHE A 404 17.69 22.28 1.56
N GLU A 405 17.54 22.90 2.73
CA GLU A 405 16.21 23.38 3.19
C GLU A 405 15.55 24.31 2.18
N GLY A 406 16.27 25.28 1.64
CA GLY A 406 15.75 26.21 0.64
C GLY A 406 15.34 25.54 -0.67
N PRO A 407 16.24 24.79 -1.33
CA PRO A 407 15.92 24.03 -2.54
C PRO A 407 14.80 23.02 -2.32
N ALA A 408 14.81 22.28 -1.20
CA ALA A 408 13.76 21.32 -0.86
C ALA A 408 12.40 22.01 -0.67
N ALA A 409 12.37 23.10 0.08
CA ALA A 409 11.14 23.86 0.30
C ALA A 409 10.57 24.40 -1.02
N ALA A 410 11.41 24.93 -1.92
CA ALA A 410 10.99 25.42 -3.23
C ALA A 410 10.39 24.29 -4.09
N TRP A 411 11.03 23.11 -4.13
CA TRP A 411 10.53 21.96 -4.86
C TRP A 411 9.21 21.46 -4.29
N ILE A 412 9.11 21.32 -2.97
CA ILE A 412 7.89 20.91 -2.27
C ILE A 412 6.77 21.89 -2.60
N GLU A 413 6.98 23.20 -2.43
CA GLU A 413 5.94 24.21 -2.64
C GLU A 413 5.43 24.22 -4.08
N ALA A 414 6.31 24.17 -5.08
CA ALA A 414 5.95 24.15 -6.49
C ALA A 414 5.08 22.94 -6.83
N ASN A 415 5.45 21.74 -6.36
CA ASN A 415 4.73 20.51 -6.69
C ASN A 415 3.45 20.35 -5.86
N ARG A 416 3.42 20.77 -4.60
CA ARG A 416 2.20 20.84 -3.78
C ARG A 416 1.15 21.76 -4.41
N LYS A 417 1.59 22.97 -4.82
CA LYS A 417 0.72 23.93 -5.50
C LYS A 417 0.13 23.32 -6.77
N ALA A 418 0.96 22.73 -7.63
CA ALA A 418 0.53 22.13 -8.87
C ALA A 418 -0.49 20.97 -8.64
N PHE A 419 -0.22 20.12 -7.65
CA PHE A 419 -1.14 19.04 -7.26
C PHE A 419 -2.49 19.59 -6.78
N LEU A 420 -2.48 20.55 -5.87
CA LEU A 420 -3.71 21.15 -5.33
C LEU A 420 -4.50 21.91 -6.40
N ASP A 421 -3.84 22.67 -7.27
CA ASP A 421 -4.48 23.35 -8.40
C ASP A 421 -5.19 22.32 -9.32
N GLY A 422 -4.52 21.20 -9.63
CA GLY A 422 -5.09 20.10 -10.40
C GLY A 422 -6.29 19.46 -9.72
N TYR A 423 -6.17 19.15 -8.45
CA TYR A 423 -7.23 18.55 -7.64
C TYR A 423 -8.47 19.46 -7.54
N LEU A 424 -8.29 20.72 -7.13
CA LEU A 424 -9.38 21.67 -6.91
C LEU A 424 -10.11 22.01 -8.20
N THR A 425 -9.38 22.19 -9.30
CA THR A 425 -9.98 22.44 -10.62
C THR A 425 -10.87 21.27 -11.02
N ARG A 426 -10.36 20.04 -10.94
CA ARG A 426 -11.13 18.87 -11.36
C ARG A 426 -12.30 18.55 -10.43
N ALA A 427 -12.14 18.74 -9.12
CA ALA A 427 -13.21 18.58 -8.15
C ALA A 427 -14.34 19.61 -8.37
N GLY A 428 -13.97 20.87 -8.70
CA GLY A 428 -14.93 21.92 -9.06
C GLY A 428 -15.73 21.59 -10.31
N ASP A 429 -15.08 21.13 -11.37
CA ASP A 429 -15.70 20.71 -12.63
C ASP A 429 -16.70 19.56 -12.44
N SER A 430 -16.44 18.66 -11.49
CA SER A 430 -17.32 17.52 -11.17
C SER A 430 -18.44 17.85 -10.17
N GLY A 431 -18.57 19.10 -9.73
CA GLY A 431 -19.54 19.51 -8.73
C GLY A 431 -19.24 19.05 -7.30
N GLN A 432 -18.03 18.58 -7.05
CA GLN A 432 -17.50 18.16 -5.75
C GLN A 432 -16.67 19.26 -5.09
N ALA A 433 -17.00 20.53 -5.38
CA ALA A 433 -16.29 21.67 -4.81
C ALA A 433 -16.20 21.54 -3.28
N LEU A 434 -14.99 21.67 -2.77
CA LEU A 434 -14.73 21.67 -1.34
C LEU A 434 -15.31 22.95 -0.73
N GLY A 435 -15.90 22.85 0.47
CA GLY A 435 -16.42 24.03 1.19
C GLY A 435 -15.29 24.99 1.61
N GLY A 436 -15.64 26.22 2.04
CA GLY A 436 -14.67 27.27 2.38
C GLY A 436 -13.64 26.92 3.46
N ASP A 437 -13.91 25.90 4.27
CA ASP A 437 -13.01 25.47 5.36
C ASP A 437 -12.07 24.33 4.98
N HIS A 438 -12.02 23.96 3.70
CA HIS A 438 -11.22 22.82 3.24
C HIS A 438 -9.70 22.98 3.49
N GLU A 439 -9.17 24.19 3.40
CA GLU A 439 -7.76 24.46 3.65
C GLU A 439 -7.38 24.18 5.12
N LEU A 440 -8.23 24.60 6.06
CA LEU A 440 -8.02 24.37 7.47
C LEU A 440 -8.13 22.88 7.82
N LEU A 441 -9.11 22.20 7.24
CA LEU A 441 -9.29 20.76 7.44
C LEU A 441 -8.14 19.96 6.81
N LEU A 442 -7.69 20.31 5.60
CA LEU A 442 -6.52 19.71 4.95
C LEU A 442 -5.29 19.88 5.83
N ARG A 443 -5.05 21.10 6.35
CA ARG A 443 -3.92 21.38 7.24
C ARG A 443 -3.97 20.53 8.50
N ALA A 444 -5.16 20.30 9.07
CA ALA A 444 -5.32 19.43 10.24
C ALA A 444 -4.96 17.97 9.91
N PHE A 445 -5.37 17.45 8.74
CA PHE A 445 -5.00 16.09 8.31
C PHE A 445 -3.52 15.96 7.97
N GLU A 446 -2.90 16.96 7.37
CA GLU A 446 -1.46 16.96 7.14
C GLU A 446 -0.66 16.95 8.45
N LEU A 447 -1.11 17.72 9.45
CA LEU A 447 -0.49 17.70 10.79
C LEU A 447 -0.70 16.35 11.48
N ASP A 448 -1.91 15.73 11.38
CA ASP A 448 -2.16 14.39 11.92
C ASP A 448 -1.19 13.36 11.32
N LYS A 449 -1.07 13.37 9.99
CA LYS A 449 -0.15 12.44 9.30
C LYS A 449 1.31 12.72 9.70
N ALA A 450 1.72 13.98 9.77
CA ALA A 450 3.08 14.36 10.17
C ALA A 450 3.39 13.96 11.63
N VAL A 451 2.44 14.12 12.55
CA VAL A 451 2.57 13.66 13.94
C VAL A 451 2.69 12.13 14.02
N TYR A 452 1.89 11.41 13.22
CA TYR A 452 2.02 9.96 13.11
C TYR A 452 3.41 9.55 12.57
N GLU A 453 3.89 10.23 11.54
CA GLU A 453 5.20 10.01 10.94
C GLU A 453 6.33 10.25 11.95
N VAL A 454 6.25 11.29 12.80
CA VAL A 454 7.21 11.51 13.91
C VAL A 454 7.32 10.26 14.79
N MET A 455 6.19 9.67 15.17
CA MET A 455 6.19 8.44 15.99
C MET A 455 6.80 7.25 15.23
N TYR A 456 6.46 7.10 13.96
CA TYR A 456 6.95 6.00 13.11
C TYR A 456 8.46 6.09 12.92
N GLU A 457 8.97 7.28 12.54
CA GLU A 457 10.40 7.47 12.29
C GLU A 457 11.22 7.34 13.58
N ALA A 458 10.74 7.87 14.69
CA ALA A 458 11.42 7.72 15.97
C ALA A 458 11.62 6.24 16.38
N ARG A 459 10.69 5.37 15.98
CA ARG A 459 10.73 3.93 16.33
C ARG A 459 11.49 3.07 15.32
N HIS A 460 11.40 3.42 14.04
CA HIS A 460 11.83 2.52 12.96
C HIS A 460 12.99 3.08 12.12
N ARG A 461 13.03 4.41 11.92
CA ARG A 461 14.03 5.07 11.08
C ARG A 461 14.46 6.41 11.69
N PRO A 462 15.12 6.43 12.87
CA PRO A 462 15.50 7.65 13.56
C PRO A 462 16.22 8.72 12.69
N PRO A 463 17.07 8.35 11.71
CA PRO A 463 17.67 9.32 10.80
C PRO A 463 16.67 10.15 9.97
N TRP A 464 15.46 9.63 9.76
CA TRP A 464 14.40 10.30 8.99
C TRP A 464 13.52 11.25 9.83
N LEU A 465 13.69 11.26 11.15
CA LEU A 465 12.86 12.02 12.09
C LEU A 465 12.76 13.51 11.77
N GLN A 466 13.82 14.10 11.22
CA GLN A 466 13.85 15.54 10.88
C GLN A 466 12.88 15.89 9.74
N ILE A 467 12.51 14.95 8.87
CA ILE A 467 11.57 15.20 7.77
C ILE A 467 10.18 15.57 8.29
N PRO A 468 9.50 14.73 9.12
CA PRO A 468 8.19 15.10 9.64
C PRO A 468 8.27 16.30 10.60
N LEU A 469 9.30 16.45 11.42
CA LEU A 469 9.47 17.63 12.28
C LEU A 469 9.58 18.93 11.46
N GLY A 470 10.36 18.93 10.37
CA GLY A 470 10.45 20.03 9.42
C GLY A 470 9.11 20.31 8.73
N GLY A 471 8.38 19.26 8.34
CA GLY A 471 7.04 19.35 7.78
C GLY A 471 6.04 20.03 8.72
N ILE A 472 6.04 19.66 10.00
CA ILE A 472 5.20 20.30 11.03
C ILE A 472 5.52 21.80 11.14
N ARG A 473 6.81 22.18 11.22
CA ARG A 473 7.20 23.58 11.28
C ARG A 473 6.70 24.37 10.06
N ARG A 474 6.84 23.84 8.85
CA ARG A 474 6.30 24.48 7.63
C ARG A 474 4.77 24.64 7.68
N LEU A 475 4.05 23.60 8.08
CA LEU A 475 2.58 23.63 8.20
C LEU A 475 2.11 24.66 9.23
N LEU A 476 2.89 24.90 10.28
CA LEU A 476 2.58 25.90 11.31
C LEU A 476 3.08 27.31 10.92
N GLY A 477 3.87 27.45 9.86
CA GLY A 477 4.47 28.75 9.47
C GLY A 477 5.54 29.22 10.45
N VAL A 478 6.18 28.29 11.17
CA VAL A 478 7.27 28.57 12.10
C VAL A 478 8.59 28.48 11.34
N SER A 479 9.37 29.55 11.35
CA SER A 479 10.73 29.52 10.77
C SER A 479 11.62 28.53 11.54
N PRO A 480 12.61 27.91 10.86
CA PRO A 480 13.53 26.92 11.45
C PRO A 480 14.35 27.46 12.60
#